data_b74753adb434b70f8a650ddebfa67fcd
#
_entry.id   b74753adb434b70f8a650ddebfa67fcd
#
_cell.length_a   1.000
_cell.length_b   1.000
_cell.length_c   1.000
_cell.angle_alpha   90.00
_cell.angle_beta   90.00
_cell.angle_gamma   90.00
#
_symmetry.space_group_name_H-M   'P 1'
#
loop_
_entity.id
_entity.type
_entity.pdbx_description
1 polymer ?
#
loop_
_entity_poly.entity_id
_entity_poly.type
_entity_poly.pdbx_seq_one_letter_code
_entity_poly.pdbx_strand_id
1 'polypeptide(L)'
;MQKVGIFILCIVLVTIFGSVLVVSGEEDVEDMVVPMGIIVLSAPDGVEQKRAPVDFPHSRHFGFECQACHHTWEGTTQIKGCMTAGCHDVTEAATKSKQGTPSRAEEIRYFKKAYHESCIGCHKVMK
;
A
#
# COMPACT_ATOMS: atom_id res chain seq x y z
N MET A 1 52.17 -18.68 -35.22
CA MET A 1 50.81 -18.38 -35.74
C MET A 1 49.70 -18.81 -34.80
N GLN A 2 49.84 -19.92 -34.09
CA GLN A 2 48.80 -20.45 -33.19
C GLN A 2 48.47 -19.54 -31.96
N LYS A 3 49.50 -18.87 -31.39
CA LYS A 3 49.32 -17.98 -30.22
C LYS A 3 48.57 -16.67 -30.55
N VAL A 4 48.70 -16.16 -31.77
CA VAL A 4 47.99 -14.94 -32.22
C VAL A 4 46.52 -15.23 -32.45
N GLY A 5 46.15 -16.42 -32.96
CA GLY A 5 44.76 -16.82 -33.13
C GLY A 5 43.98 -16.95 -31.81
N ILE A 6 44.61 -17.45 -30.74
CA ILE A 6 44.01 -17.57 -29.42
C ILE A 6 43.76 -16.19 -28.80
N PHE A 7 44.70 -15.25 -28.97
CA PHE A 7 44.55 -13.86 -28.47
C PHE A 7 43.38 -13.13 -29.14
N ILE A 8 43.23 -13.26 -30.45
CA ILE A 8 42.12 -12.65 -31.21
C ILE A 8 40.79 -13.28 -30.80
N LEU A 9 40.74 -14.61 -30.60
CA LEU A 9 39.53 -15.30 -30.16
C LEU A 9 39.08 -14.84 -28.74
N CYS A 10 40.03 -14.67 -27.82
CA CYS A 10 39.74 -14.16 -26.48
C CYS A 10 39.21 -12.73 -26.49
N ILE A 11 39.79 -11.84 -27.31
CA ILE A 11 39.32 -10.45 -27.43
C ILE A 11 37.91 -10.40 -28.02
N VAL A 12 37.60 -11.20 -29.03
CA VAL A 12 36.26 -11.27 -29.63
C VAL A 12 35.22 -11.81 -28.63
N LEU A 13 35.58 -12.82 -27.84
CA LEU A 13 34.68 -13.34 -26.79
C LEU A 13 34.43 -12.32 -25.68
N VAL A 14 35.43 -11.57 -25.25
CA VAL A 14 35.25 -10.52 -24.23
C VAL A 14 34.39 -9.37 -24.76
N THR A 15 34.49 -9.00 -26.03
CA THR A 15 33.64 -7.96 -26.61
C THR A 15 32.21 -8.41 -26.82
N ILE A 16 31.96 -9.68 -27.14
CA ILE A 16 30.61 -10.23 -27.29
C ILE A 16 29.94 -10.41 -25.93
N PHE A 17 30.66 -10.90 -24.92
CA PHE A 17 30.09 -11.07 -23.54
C PHE A 17 30.02 -9.78 -22.75
N GLY A 18 30.89 -8.81 -23.01
CA GLY A 18 30.87 -7.51 -22.34
C GLY A 18 29.68 -6.62 -22.72
N SER A 19 29.04 -6.88 -23.86
CA SER A 19 27.91 -6.08 -24.35
C SER A 19 26.54 -6.47 -23.80
N VAL A 20 26.46 -7.52 -22.97
CA VAL A 20 25.16 -8.07 -22.50
C VAL A 20 24.78 -7.63 -21.06
N LEU A 21 25.60 -6.83 -20.36
CA LEU A 21 25.39 -6.50 -18.96
C LEU A 21 25.05 -5.02 -18.68
N VAL A 22 24.51 -4.29 -19.63
CA VAL A 22 23.81 -3.03 -19.33
C VAL A 22 22.33 -3.25 -19.58
N VAL A 23 21.72 -4.13 -18.79
CA VAL A 23 20.30 -3.99 -18.51
C VAL A 23 20.20 -2.83 -17.52
N SER A 24 20.02 -1.63 -18.05
CA SER A 24 19.47 -0.53 -17.29
C SER A 24 18.08 -0.98 -16.86
N GLY A 25 17.95 -1.49 -15.63
CA GLY A 25 16.67 -1.54 -14.99
C GLY A 25 16.25 -0.08 -14.78
N GLU A 26 15.47 0.46 -15.69
CA GLU A 26 14.58 1.56 -15.34
C GLU A 26 13.65 0.96 -14.28
N GLU A 27 13.95 1.21 -13.01
CA GLU A 27 12.94 1.08 -11.99
C GLU A 27 11.88 2.09 -12.40
N ASP A 28 10.74 1.60 -12.89
CA ASP A 28 9.54 2.39 -13.04
C ASP A 28 9.22 2.94 -11.64
N VAL A 29 9.68 4.15 -11.37
CA VAL A 29 9.25 4.92 -10.21
C VAL A 29 7.80 5.25 -10.50
N GLU A 30 6.91 4.41 -10.02
CA GLU A 30 5.48 4.60 -10.13
C GLU A 30 5.14 5.91 -9.39
N ASP A 31 4.80 6.95 -10.14
CA ASP A 31 4.46 8.25 -9.58
C ASP A 31 3.31 8.08 -8.58
N MET A 32 3.55 8.49 -7.34
CA MET A 32 2.53 8.46 -6.30
C MET A 32 1.42 9.45 -6.63
N VAL A 33 0.25 8.94 -6.97
CA VAL A 33 -0.93 9.77 -7.27
C VAL A 33 -1.79 9.90 -6.01
N VAL A 34 -1.88 11.11 -5.48
CA VAL A 34 -2.77 11.44 -4.35
C VAL A 34 -4.06 12.04 -4.89
N PRO A 35 -5.23 11.46 -4.61
CA PRO A 35 -6.51 12.04 -5.02
C PRO A 35 -6.74 13.39 -4.33
N MET A 36 -6.77 14.47 -5.10
CA MET A 36 -6.97 15.85 -4.60
C MET A 36 -8.45 16.19 -4.38
N GLY A 37 -9.35 15.40 -4.95
CA GLY A 37 -10.79 15.57 -4.82
C GLY A 37 -11.38 15.00 -3.53
N ILE A 38 -12.70 14.95 -3.49
CA ILE A 38 -13.45 14.32 -2.41
C ILE A 38 -13.53 12.82 -2.70
N ILE A 39 -13.09 12.00 -1.75
CA ILE A 39 -13.30 10.56 -1.78
C ILE A 39 -14.55 10.25 -0.97
N VAL A 40 -15.51 9.59 -1.58
CA VAL A 40 -16.74 9.15 -0.90
C VAL A 40 -16.49 7.80 -0.25
N LEU A 41 -16.45 7.78 1.08
CA LEU A 41 -16.28 6.56 1.86
C LEU A 41 -17.66 5.96 2.18
N SER A 42 -17.97 4.86 1.53
CA SER A 42 -19.23 4.11 1.69
C SER A 42 -18.98 2.77 2.39
N ALA A 43 -20.05 2.10 2.79
CA ALA A 43 -19.97 0.71 3.19
C ALA A 43 -19.47 -0.15 2.01
N PRO A 44 -18.67 -1.20 2.25
CA PRO A 44 -18.24 -2.13 1.20
C PRO A 44 -19.41 -2.85 0.55
N ASP A 45 -19.18 -3.37 -0.65
CA ASP A 45 -20.18 -4.18 -1.36
C ASP A 45 -20.71 -5.33 -0.47
N GLY A 46 -22.02 -5.55 -0.53
CA GLY A 46 -22.69 -6.57 0.28
C GLY A 46 -22.95 -6.20 1.74
N VAL A 47 -22.50 -5.03 2.21
CA VAL A 47 -22.76 -4.53 3.56
C VAL A 47 -23.87 -3.48 3.51
N GLU A 48 -24.93 -3.68 4.32
CA GLU A 48 -26.00 -2.70 4.44
C GLU A 48 -25.48 -1.37 4.98
N GLN A 49 -25.65 -0.31 4.21
CA GLN A 49 -25.26 1.04 4.63
C GLN A 49 -26.30 1.65 5.56
N LYS A 50 -25.98 1.75 6.85
CA LYS A 50 -26.87 2.29 7.88
C LYS A 50 -26.74 3.79 8.12
N ARG A 51 -25.74 4.44 7.54
CA ARG A 51 -25.45 5.88 7.68
C ARG A 51 -25.07 6.44 6.31
N ALA A 52 -25.24 7.74 6.14
CA ALA A 52 -24.76 8.40 4.93
C ALA A 52 -23.25 8.15 4.72
N PRO A 53 -22.79 8.08 3.45
CA PRO A 53 -21.38 8.06 3.15
C PRO A 53 -20.65 9.27 3.75
N VAL A 54 -19.34 9.15 3.91
CA VAL A 54 -18.50 10.23 4.42
C VAL A 54 -17.69 10.82 3.25
N ASP A 55 -17.86 12.11 3.02
CA ASP A 55 -17.04 12.86 2.11
C ASP A 55 -15.69 13.13 2.76
N PHE A 56 -14.62 12.52 2.23
CA PHE A 56 -13.27 12.65 2.75
C PHE A 56 -12.40 13.46 1.79
N PRO A 57 -12.13 14.73 2.09
CA PRO A 57 -11.19 15.53 1.32
C PRO A 57 -9.76 15.34 1.84
N HIS A 58 -8.88 14.70 1.07
CA HIS A 58 -7.46 14.56 1.41
C HIS A 58 -6.80 15.91 1.71
N SER A 59 -7.13 16.94 0.96
CA SER A 59 -6.57 18.28 1.11
C SER A 59 -6.71 18.88 2.52
N ARG A 60 -7.74 18.47 3.26
CA ARG A 60 -7.95 18.90 4.66
C ARG A 60 -7.03 18.17 5.65
N HIS A 61 -6.37 17.10 5.22
CA HIS A 61 -5.54 16.23 6.05
C HIS A 61 -4.05 16.33 5.73
N PHE A 62 -3.64 17.13 4.75
CA PHE A 62 -2.22 17.29 4.36
C PHE A 62 -1.34 17.95 5.42
N GLY A 63 -1.90 18.45 6.51
CA GLY A 63 -1.14 18.89 7.67
C GLY A 63 -0.60 17.76 8.56
N PHE A 64 -0.95 16.52 8.26
CA PHE A 64 -0.51 15.33 8.98
C PHE A 64 0.39 14.46 8.11
N GLU A 65 1.28 13.70 8.74
CA GLU A 65 2.11 12.73 8.04
C GLU A 65 1.25 11.66 7.36
N CYS A 66 1.58 11.28 6.12
CA CYS A 66 0.82 10.28 5.37
C CYS A 66 0.68 8.97 6.14
N GLN A 67 1.73 8.58 6.86
CA GLN A 67 1.77 7.37 7.67
C GLN A 67 0.83 7.39 8.89
N ALA A 68 0.33 8.56 9.31
CA ALA A 68 -0.67 8.62 10.38
C ALA A 68 -1.96 7.88 10.01
N CYS A 69 -2.27 7.79 8.71
CA CYS A 69 -3.39 7.02 8.17
C CYS A 69 -2.92 5.81 7.37
N HIS A 70 -1.92 5.99 6.50
CA HIS A 70 -1.33 4.93 5.66
C HIS A 70 -0.15 4.25 6.37
N HIS A 71 -0.41 3.70 7.53
CA HIS A 71 0.59 3.24 8.52
C HIS A 71 1.53 2.11 8.03
N THR A 72 1.21 1.44 6.92
CA THR A 72 2.05 0.43 6.29
C THR A 72 2.88 0.96 5.12
N TRP A 73 2.75 2.26 4.80
CA TRP A 73 3.47 2.85 3.69
C TRP A 73 4.92 3.19 4.07
N GLU A 74 5.87 2.72 3.27
CA GLU A 74 7.31 2.86 3.51
C GLU A 74 7.92 4.10 2.81
N GLY A 75 7.10 4.91 2.15
CA GLY A 75 7.55 6.15 1.50
C GLY A 75 7.95 6.02 0.04
N THR A 76 8.11 4.81 -0.49
CA THR A 76 8.65 4.55 -1.85
C THR A 76 7.72 3.75 -2.74
N THR A 77 6.65 3.20 -2.19
CA THR A 77 5.70 2.35 -2.92
C THR A 77 4.35 3.04 -3.10
N GLN A 78 3.51 2.48 -3.97
CA GLN A 78 2.12 2.92 -4.09
C GLN A 78 1.38 2.81 -2.74
N ILE A 79 0.67 3.88 -2.38
CA ILE A 79 -0.12 3.91 -1.15
C ILE A 79 -1.32 2.97 -1.26
N LYS A 80 -1.48 2.09 -0.28
CA LYS A 80 -2.63 1.19 -0.17
C LYS A 80 -3.77 1.86 0.58
N GLY A 81 -5.00 1.67 0.10
CA GLY A 81 -6.19 2.09 0.83
C GLY A 81 -6.50 1.19 2.02
N CYS A 82 -7.30 1.68 2.97
CA CYS A 82 -7.67 0.92 4.18
C CYS A 82 -8.28 -0.45 3.87
N MET A 83 -9.10 -0.54 2.81
CA MET A 83 -9.82 -1.76 2.40
C MET A 83 -9.01 -2.68 1.47
N THR A 84 -7.72 -2.44 1.28
CA THR A 84 -6.87 -3.35 0.51
C THR A 84 -6.91 -4.74 1.12
N ALA A 85 -6.97 -5.78 0.27
CA ALA A 85 -7.03 -7.18 0.70
C ALA A 85 -5.93 -7.52 1.71
N GLY A 86 -6.31 -8.12 2.82
CA GLY A 86 -5.41 -8.45 3.93
C GLY A 86 -5.20 -7.33 4.95
N CYS A 87 -5.69 -6.10 4.69
CA CYS A 87 -5.64 -4.97 5.63
C CYS A 87 -6.93 -4.92 6.47
N HIS A 88 -7.81 -3.96 6.21
CA HIS A 88 -9.08 -3.77 6.95
C HIS A 88 -10.29 -4.17 6.09
N ASP A 89 -10.19 -5.31 5.42
CA ASP A 89 -11.13 -5.82 4.40
C ASP A 89 -12.24 -6.73 4.95
N VAL A 90 -12.25 -6.98 6.27
CA VAL A 90 -13.25 -7.81 6.90
C VAL A 90 -14.55 -7.00 7.11
N THR A 91 -15.66 -7.52 6.60
CA THR A 91 -16.98 -6.86 6.63
C THR A 91 -17.81 -7.15 7.88
N GLU A 92 -17.41 -8.15 8.66
CA GLU A 92 -18.09 -8.52 9.91
C GLU A 92 -17.15 -8.35 11.11
N ALA A 93 -17.73 -7.90 12.23
CA ALA A 93 -16.96 -7.75 13.45
C ALA A 93 -16.56 -9.13 14.01
N ALA A 94 -15.30 -9.26 14.43
CA ALA A 94 -14.86 -10.43 15.15
C ALA A 94 -15.65 -10.58 16.48
N THR A 95 -16.20 -11.75 16.70
CA THR A 95 -17.02 -12.05 17.88
C THR A 95 -16.33 -13.08 18.77
N LYS A 96 -16.67 -13.05 20.05
CA LYS A 96 -16.24 -14.10 20.98
C LYS A 96 -16.76 -15.46 20.52
N SER A 97 -15.87 -16.41 20.43
CA SER A 97 -16.19 -17.79 20.06
C SER A 97 -15.82 -18.76 21.18
N LYS A 98 -16.08 -20.05 20.97
CA LYS A 98 -15.61 -21.11 21.87
C LYS A 98 -14.07 -21.16 21.98
N GLN A 99 -13.37 -20.62 20.97
CA GLN A 99 -11.91 -20.54 20.92
C GLN A 99 -11.36 -19.36 21.71
N GLY A 100 -12.19 -18.43 22.16
CA GLY A 100 -11.78 -17.30 23.00
C GLY A 100 -12.25 -15.93 22.52
N THR A 101 -11.63 -14.89 23.09
CA THR A 101 -11.85 -13.49 22.71
C THR A 101 -10.94 -13.16 21.53
N PRO A 102 -11.45 -12.46 20.50
CA PRO A 102 -10.63 -12.03 19.38
C PRO A 102 -9.42 -11.21 19.84
N SER A 103 -8.31 -11.41 19.19
CA SER A 103 -7.12 -10.56 19.35
C SER A 103 -7.40 -9.16 18.78
N ARG A 104 -6.61 -8.17 19.21
CA ARG A 104 -6.72 -6.83 18.63
C ARG A 104 -6.45 -6.83 17.11
N ALA A 105 -5.54 -7.68 16.65
CA ALA A 105 -5.25 -7.80 15.21
C ALA A 105 -6.47 -8.29 14.42
N GLU A 106 -7.22 -9.25 14.94
CA GLU A 106 -8.46 -9.72 14.31
C GLU A 106 -9.56 -8.66 14.36
N GLU A 107 -9.70 -7.96 15.49
CA GLU A 107 -10.70 -6.89 15.63
C GLU A 107 -10.47 -5.73 14.67
N ILE A 108 -9.21 -5.30 14.48
CA ILE A 108 -8.88 -4.13 13.66
C ILE A 108 -8.97 -4.43 12.16
N ARG A 109 -8.97 -5.69 11.75
CA ARG A 109 -9.27 -6.07 10.37
C ARG A 109 -10.71 -5.73 9.95
N TYR A 110 -11.62 -5.60 10.90
CA TYR A 110 -12.98 -5.17 10.63
C TYR A 110 -12.99 -3.69 10.21
N PHE A 111 -13.40 -3.44 8.95
CA PHE A 111 -13.31 -2.12 8.33
C PHE A 111 -13.92 -1.00 9.18
N LYS A 112 -15.12 -1.21 9.71
CA LYS A 112 -15.81 -0.20 10.50
C LYS A 112 -15.06 0.18 11.77
N LYS A 113 -14.43 -0.79 12.44
CA LYS A 113 -13.58 -0.52 13.61
C LYS A 113 -12.37 0.29 13.23
N ALA A 114 -11.68 -0.08 12.14
CA ALA A 114 -10.51 0.63 11.65
C ALA A 114 -10.82 2.09 11.33
N TYR A 115 -11.86 2.36 10.54
CA TYR A 115 -12.28 3.72 10.22
C TYR A 115 -12.72 4.52 11.44
N HIS A 116 -13.47 3.92 12.37
CA HIS A 116 -13.91 4.60 13.58
C HIS A 116 -12.72 4.96 14.49
N GLU A 117 -11.76 4.06 14.66
CA GLU A 117 -10.59 4.34 15.49
C GLU A 117 -9.69 5.39 14.84
N SER A 118 -9.45 5.32 13.54
CA SER A 118 -8.64 6.28 12.82
C SER A 118 -9.30 7.67 12.75
N CYS A 119 -10.51 7.75 12.18
CA CYS A 119 -11.17 9.04 11.95
C CYS A 119 -11.72 9.65 13.25
N ILE A 120 -12.62 8.94 13.92
CA ILE A 120 -13.29 9.45 15.12
C ILE A 120 -12.31 9.57 16.28
N GLY A 121 -11.38 8.65 16.41
CA GLY A 121 -10.33 8.68 17.45
C GLY A 121 -9.50 9.95 17.33
N CYS A 122 -8.97 10.26 16.16
CA CYS A 122 -8.21 11.47 15.90
C CYS A 122 -9.05 12.74 16.10
N HIS A 123 -10.22 12.83 15.48
CA HIS A 123 -11.11 14.01 15.59
C HIS A 123 -11.55 14.31 17.01
N LYS A 124 -11.63 13.33 17.91
CA LYS A 124 -11.92 13.56 19.34
C LYS A 124 -10.76 14.24 20.07
N VAL A 125 -9.54 13.98 19.69
CA VAL A 125 -8.34 14.56 20.31
C VAL A 125 -8.04 15.95 19.78
N MET A 126 -8.41 16.22 18.53
CA MET A 126 -8.14 17.48 17.83
C MET A 126 -9.18 18.59 18.07
N LYS A 127 -10.14 18.40 18.99
CA LYS A 127 -11.18 19.39 19.35
C LYS A 127 -10.66 20.47 20.30
#